data_47d1df69516d650342d3c8f09c0b8ffd
#
_entry.id   47d1df69516d650342d3c8f09c0b8ffd
#
_cell.length_a   1.000
_cell.length_b   1.000
_cell.length_c   1.000
_cell.angle_alpha   90.00
_cell.angle_beta   90.00
_cell.angle_gamma   90.00
#
_symmetry.space_group_name_H-M   'P 1'
#
loop_
_entity.id
_entity.type
_entity.pdbx_description
1 polymer ?
#
loop_
_entity_poly.entity_id
_entity_poly.type
_entity_poly.pdbx_seq_one_letter_code
_entity_poly.pdbx_strand_id
1 'polypeptide(L)'
;MHRFILPVLVPLASAAVHTVQVGQSGLDFVPRTISAVEGDTVIFELFSAHDVVEGDFDSPCQTDDDDFYSGPYSDTDNGARKFVVNVTSNDPIYYYCSVQRHCQSGMVGGINIPNSGSETIDAYSQAAANVQQAETPNQLRGGQLLDDAQLASLTSSSSASASASASASSASSGASASATSTSSGSGSASQSASASAATATGGAAPVSSGQVSGVAAIVLGVAAWFI
;
A
#
# COMPACT_ATOMS: atom_id res chain seq x y z
N MET A 1 -51.52 18.10 -13.37
CA MET A 1 -50.66 17.48 -12.33
C MET A 1 -49.25 17.31 -12.96
N HIS A 2 -48.30 18.22 -12.66
CA HIS A 2 -46.93 18.13 -13.16
C HIS A 2 -46.13 17.26 -12.19
N ARG A 3 -45.65 16.11 -12.66
CA ARG A 3 -44.73 15.28 -11.91
C ARG A 3 -43.32 15.86 -12.09
N PHE A 4 -42.77 16.44 -11.04
CA PHE A 4 -41.37 16.80 -10.98
C PHE A 4 -40.53 15.50 -10.78
N ILE A 5 -39.83 15.10 -11.82
CA ILE A 5 -38.83 14.04 -11.72
C ILE A 5 -37.54 14.72 -11.24
N LEU A 6 -37.18 14.52 -9.99
CA LEU A 6 -35.84 14.92 -9.51
C LEU A 6 -34.77 14.00 -10.14
N PRO A 7 -33.75 14.56 -10.78
CA PRO A 7 -32.61 13.75 -11.22
C PRO A 7 -31.87 13.22 -9.98
N VAL A 8 -31.75 11.91 -9.89
CA VAL A 8 -30.88 11.25 -8.89
C VAL A 8 -29.46 11.39 -9.43
N LEU A 9 -28.63 12.22 -8.79
CA LEU A 9 -27.18 12.24 -9.02
C LEU A 9 -26.60 10.97 -8.40
N VAL A 10 -26.17 10.02 -9.23
CA VAL A 10 -25.36 8.89 -8.80
C VAL A 10 -23.90 9.35 -8.78
N PRO A 11 -23.21 9.34 -7.64
CA PRO A 11 -21.79 9.64 -7.64
C PRO A 11 -21.04 8.56 -8.44
N LEU A 12 -20.25 8.98 -9.42
CA LEU A 12 -19.28 8.08 -10.07
C LEU A 12 -18.12 7.89 -9.10
N ALA A 13 -17.97 6.68 -8.60
CA ALA A 13 -16.76 6.27 -7.92
C ALA A 13 -15.63 6.16 -8.96
N SER A 14 -14.52 6.85 -8.73
CA SER A 14 -13.29 6.67 -9.50
C SER A 14 -12.46 5.60 -8.83
N ALA A 15 -12.00 4.60 -9.57
CA ALA A 15 -11.08 3.59 -9.07
C ALA A 15 -9.76 4.25 -8.61
N ALA A 16 -9.37 3.98 -7.39
CA ALA A 16 -8.09 4.44 -6.83
C ALA A 16 -6.98 3.42 -7.10
N VAL A 17 -5.72 3.91 -7.04
CA VAL A 17 -4.53 3.06 -7.15
C VAL A 17 -3.74 3.18 -5.85
N HIS A 18 -3.47 2.03 -5.23
CA HIS A 18 -2.71 1.90 -4.00
C HIS A 18 -1.39 1.19 -4.31
N THR A 19 -0.30 1.63 -3.72
CA THR A 19 1.01 0.98 -3.87
C THR A 19 1.48 0.45 -2.53
N VAL A 20 1.96 -0.79 -2.53
CA VAL A 20 2.55 -1.48 -1.38
C VAL A 20 3.95 -1.95 -1.76
N GLN A 21 4.96 -1.48 -1.04
CA GLN A 21 6.33 -1.95 -1.20
C GLN A 21 6.54 -3.23 -0.40
N VAL A 22 7.13 -4.24 -1.04
CA VAL A 22 7.28 -5.59 -0.49
C VAL A 22 8.75 -5.87 -0.22
N GLY A 23 9.18 -5.69 1.03
CA GLY A 23 10.55 -5.99 1.46
C GLY A 23 11.61 -4.96 1.07
N GLN A 24 11.23 -3.68 0.91
CA GLN A 24 12.18 -2.61 0.59
C GLN A 24 13.18 -2.37 1.72
N SER A 25 12.72 -2.41 2.96
CA SER A 25 13.52 -2.07 4.15
C SER A 25 13.76 -3.26 5.08
N GLY A 26 13.34 -4.46 4.69
CA GLY A 26 13.45 -5.67 5.52
C GLY A 26 12.24 -6.59 5.34
N LEU A 27 11.83 -7.26 6.43
CA LEU A 27 10.69 -8.17 6.41
C LEU A 27 9.39 -7.41 6.64
N ASP A 28 9.03 -6.54 5.69
CA ASP A 28 7.87 -5.65 5.83
C ASP A 28 7.10 -5.45 4.52
N PHE A 29 5.85 -5.09 4.67
CA PHE A 29 5.02 -4.45 3.65
C PHE A 29 4.82 -2.98 4.03
N VAL A 30 5.01 -2.05 3.11
CA VAL A 30 4.88 -0.62 3.38
C VAL A 30 3.95 0.04 2.36
N PRO A 31 2.80 0.56 2.78
CA PRO A 31 2.22 0.43 4.12
C PRO A 31 1.82 -1.02 4.46
N ARG A 32 1.80 -1.37 5.76
CA ARG A 32 1.44 -2.71 6.21
C ARG A 32 -0.04 -3.04 5.95
N THR A 33 -0.91 -2.04 6.06
CA THR A 33 -2.34 -2.15 5.75
C THR A 33 -2.78 -0.96 4.92
N ILE A 34 -3.73 -1.20 4.03
CA ILE A 34 -4.40 -0.17 3.22
C ILE A 34 -5.91 -0.33 3.33
N SER A 35 -6.63 0.75 3.01
CA SER A 35 -8.08 0.70 2.79
C SER A 35 -8.35 0.92 1.31
N ALA A 36 -9.12 0.03 0.71
CA ALA A 36 -9.50 0.07 -0.69
C ALA A 36 -10.96 -0.35 -0.85
N VAL A 37 -11.58 0.06 -1.94
CA VAL A 37 -12.95 -0.31 -2.27
C VAL A 37 -12.98 -1.20 -3.51
N GLU A 38 -14.07 -1.91 -3.72
CA GLU A 38 -14.27 -2.68 -4.94
C GLU A 38 -14.05 -1.82 -6.19
N GLY A 39 -13.23 -2.29 -7.11
CA GLY A 39 -12.81 -1.59 -8.31
C GLY A 39 -11.46 -0.87 -8.20
N ASP A 40 -10.92 -0.70 -7.00
CA ASP A 40 -9.58 -0.16 -6.80
C ASP A 40 -8.50 -1.15 -7.29
N THR A 41 -7.31 -0.62 -7.55
CA THR A 41 -6.15 -1.42 -7.97
C THR A 41 -5.06 -1.33 -6.91
N VAL A 42 -4.48 -2.48 -6.55
CA VAL A 42 -3.32 -2.56 -5.66
C VAL A 42 -2.09 -2.98 -6.46
N ILE A 43 -1.03 -2.20 -6.36
CA ILE A 43 0.27 -2.46 -6.99
C ILE A 43 1.25 -2.89 -5.90
N PHE A 44 1.77 -4.10 -6.00
CA PHE A 44 2.84 -4.59 -5.16
C PHE A 44 4.18 -4.43 -5.87
N GLU A 45 5.07 -3.62 -5.30
CA GLU A 45 6.44 -3.43 -5.75
C GLU A 45 7.37 -4.36 -4.99
N LEU A 46 7.75 -5.47 -5.62
CA LEU A 46 8.58 -6.49 -4.99
C LEU A 46 10.05 -6.11 -5.02
N PHE A 47 10.71 -6.26 -3.87
CA PHE A 47 12.16 -6.18 -3.73
C PHE A 47 12.77 -7.58 -3.56
N SER A 48 14.10 -7.66 -3.68
CA SER A 48 14.83 -8.94 -3.74
C SER A 48 14.45 -9.89 -2.60
N ALA A 49 14.23 -11.15 -2.97
CA ALA A 49 13.90 -12.27 -2.08
C ALA A 49 12.56 -12.14 -1.34
N HIS A 50 11.58 -11.49 -1.95
CA HIS A 50 10.23 -11.38 -1.42
C HIS A 50 9.18 -11.71 -2.47
N ASP A 51 8.00 -12.09 -2.00
CA ASP A 51 6.78 -12.31 -2.78
C ASP A 51 5.57 -11.81 -1.99
N VAL A 52 4.38 -11.89 -2.57
CA VAL A 52 3.12 -11.65 -1.88
C VAL A 52 2.13 -12.74 -2.24
N VAL A 53 1.55 -13.33 -1.21
CA VAL A 53 0.54 -14.39 -1.27
C VAL A 53 -0.65 -13.97 -0.42
N GLU A 54 -1.86 -14.05 -0.94
CA GLU A 54 -3.09 -13.91 -0.17
C GLU A 54 -3.28 -15.14 0.74
N GLY A 55 -3.96 -14.94 1.86
CA GLY A 55 -4.31 -16.01 2.78
C GLY A 55 -5.39 -15.57 3.75
N ASP A 56 -5.94 -16.53 4.47
CA ASP A 56 -7.03 -16.33 5.41
C ASP A 56 -6.57 -15.99 6.81
N PHE A 57 -7.42 -15.24 7.54
CA PHE A 57 -7.17 -14.91 8.93
C PHE A 57 -7.04 -16.17 9.82
N ASP A 58 -7.91 -17.14 9.60
CA ASP A 58 -7.97 -18.37 10.41
C ASP A 58 -6.86 -19.37 10.09
N SER A 59 -6.21 -19.20 8.92
CA SER A 59 -5.12 -20.06 8.43
C SER A 59 -3.90 -19.24 8.03
N PRO A 60 -3.21 -18.57 8.98
CA PRO A 60 -2.10 -17.70 8.65
C PRO A 60 -0.97 -18.43 7.92
N CYS A 61 -0.35 -17.73 6.95
CA CYS A 61 0.71 -18.28 6.10
C CYS A 61 0.27 -19.48 5.24
N GLN A 62 -1.02 -19.70 5.05
CA GLN A 62 -1.60 -20.69 4.14
C GLN A 62 -2.43 -19.97 3.08
N THR A 63 -2.69 -20.62 1.96
CA THR A 63 -3.36 -20.02 0.81
C THR A 63 -4.33 -21.02 0.17
N ASP A 64 -5.43 -20.53 -0.35
CA ASP A 64 -6.42 -21.32 -1.09
C ASP A 64 -6.25 -21.14 -2.62
N ASP A 65 -6.95 -21.94 -3.41
CA ASP A 65 -6.79 -21.95 -4.87
C ASP A 65 -7.24 -20.65 -5.55
N ASP A 66 -8.17 -19.92 -4.93
CA ASP A 66 -8.70 -18.65 -5.43
C ASP A 66 -7.86 -17.42 -5.01
N ASP A 67 -6.92 -17.59 -4.08
CA ASP A 67 -6.06 -16.53 -3.56
C ASP A 67 -5.05 -16.04 -4.59
N PHE A 68 -4.65 -14.77 -4.50
CA PHE A 68 -3.61 -14.24 -5.39
C PHE A 68 -2.20 -14.66 -4.95
N TYR A 69 -1.30 -14.72 -5.94
CA TYR A 69 0.13 -14.93 -5.75
C TYR A 69 0.93 -14.21 -6.83
N SER A 70 1.93 -13.44 -6.41
CA SER A 70 2.79 -12.67 -7.31
C SER A 70 3.74 -13.47 -8.19
N GLY A 71 3.93 -14.75 -7.89
CA GLY A 71 5.13 -15.46 -8.33
C GLY A 71 6.36 -15.07 -7.51
N PRO A 72 7.48 -15.79 -7.66
CA PRO A 72 8.74 -15.44 -7.00
C PRO A 72 9.32 -14.15 -7.59
N TYR A 73 10.20 -13.48 -6.83
CA TYR A 73 10.86 -12.25 -7.26
C TYR A 73 11.56 -12.38 -8.63
N SER A 74 12.09 -13.55 -8.97
CA SER A 74 12.70 -13.82 -10.29
C SER A 74 11.78 -13.56 -11.47
N ASP A 75 10.47 -13.70 -11.29
CA ASP A 75 9.47 -13.53 -12.35
C ASP A 75 9.14 -12.05 -12.61
N THR A 76 9.56 -11.17 -11.70
CA THR A 76 9.34 -9.71 -11.79
C THR A 76 10.39 -8.98 -12.64
N ASP A 77 11.27 -9.69 -13.34
CA ASP A 77 12.40 -9.09 -14.04
C ASP A 77 13.23 -8.19 -13.10
N ASN A 78 13.64 -8.77 -11.97
CA ASN A 78 14.38 -8.09 -10.89
C ASN A 78 13.67 -6.83 -10.34
N GLY A 79 12.35 -6.88 -10.20
CA GLY A 79 11.53 -5.79 -9.67
C GLY A 79 11.12 -4.75 -10.72
N ALA A 80 11.51 -4.91 -11.99
CA ALA A 80 11.06 -4.05 -13.07
C ALA A 80 9.56 -4.17 -13.34
N ARG A 81 9.00 -5.38 -13.14
CA ARG A 81 7.56 -5.64 -13.26
C ARG A 81 6.94 -5.68 -11.88
N LYS A 82 5.81 -5.00 -11.71
CA LYS A 82 5.04 -4.94 -10.48
C LYS A 82 3.88 -5.91 -10.55
N PHE A 83 3.54 -6.51 -9.44
CA PHE A 83 2.37 -7.36 -9.34
C PHE A 83 1.13 -6.50 -9.06
N VAL A 84 0.09 -6.67 -9.87
CA VAL A 84 -1.11 -5.83 -9.85
C VAL A 84 -2.33 -6.69 -9.61
N VAL A 85 -3.13 -6.31 -8.60
CA VAL A 85 -4.37 -6.97 -8.20
C VAL A 85 -5.52 -5.97 -8.25
N ASN A 86 -6.67 -6.39 -8.78
CA ASN A 86 -7.90 -5.61 -8.67
C ASN A 86 -8.66 -6.02 -7.42
N VAL A 87 -9.11 -5.04 -6.65
CA VAL A 87 -9.96 -5.27 -5.47
C VAL A 87 -11.37 -5.63 -5.94
N THR A 88 -11.83 -6.82 -5.61
CA THR A 88 -13.13 -7.36 -6.07
C THR A 88 -14.21 -7.35 -5.00
N SER A 89 -13.85 -7.04 -3.74
CA SER A 89 -14.79 -6.89 -2.63
C SER A 89 -14.27 -5.86 -1.63
N ASN A 90 -15.12 -5.47 -0.67
CA ASN A 90 -14.73 -4.63 0.46
C ASN A 90 -14.37 -5.44 1.71
N ASP A 91 -14.30 -6.76 1.58
CA ASP A 91 -13.96 -7.66 2.68
C ASP A 91 -12.48 -7.53 3.06
N PRO A 92 -12.10 -7.88 4.30
CA PRO A 92 -10.70 -7.94 4.69
C PRO A 92 -9.93 -8.99 3.87
N ILE A 93 -8.78 -8.61 3.35
CA ILE A 93 -7.85 -9.49 2.64
C ILE A 93 -6.53 -9.46 3.40
N TYR A 94 -6.07 -10.62 3.87
CA TYR A 94 -4.76 -10.78 4.48
C TYR A 94 -3.77 -11.27 3.44
N TYR A 95 -2.51 -10.88 3.59
CA TYR A 95 -1.45 -11.38 2.73
C TYR A 95 -0.13 -11.52 3.50
N TYR A 96 0.76 -12.35 2.98
CA TYR A 96 2.03 -12.65 3.59
C TYR A 96 3.13 -12.84 2.53
N CYS A 97 4.39 -12.86 2.99
CA CYS A 97 5.52 -13.30 2.16
C CYS A 97 5.80 -14.77 2.46
N SER A 98 5.78 -15.61 1.41
CA SER A 98 5.96 -17.05 1.56
C SER A 98 7.42 -17.50 1.63
N VAL A 99 8.37 -16.60 1.35
CA VAL A 99 9.78 -16.92 1.30
C VAL A 99 10.30 -17.35 2.68
N GLN A 100 10.87 -18.55 2.76
CA GLN A 100 11.48 -19.09 3.98
C GLN A 100 10.58 -18.95 5.23
N ARG A 101 11.02 -18.14 6.21
CA ARG A 101 10.31 -17.88 7.47
C ARG A 101 9.82 -16.43 7.57
N HIS A 102 9.64 -15.74 6.46
CA HIS A 102 9.27 -14.32 6.46
C HIS A 102 7.89 -14.10 7.08
N CYS A 103 6.90 -14.92 6.70
CA CYS A 103 5.56 -14.87 7.31
C CYS A 103 5.64 -15.05 8.83
N GLN A 104 6.31 -16.10 9.30
CA GLN A 104 6.48 -16.39 10.74
C GLN A 104 7.27 -15.32 11.48
N SER A 105 8.08 -14.55 10.77
CA SER A 105 8.81 -13.41 11.32
C SER A 105 8.01 -12.11 11.31
N GLY A 106 6.72 -12.17 10.94
CA GLY A 106 5.81 -11.03 10.96
C GLY A 106 5.71 -10.27 9.63
N MET A 107 6.27 -10.81 8.54
CA MET A 107 6.08 -10.22 7.21
C MET A 107 4.68 -10.54 6.68
N VAL A 108 3.72 -9.80 7.19
CA VAL A 108 2.29 -9.89 6.89
C VAL A 108 1.69 -8.50 6.69
N GLY A 109 0.66 -8.41 5.89
CA GLY A 109 -0.08 -7.18 5.63
C GLY A 109 -1.53 -7.45 5.26
N GLY A 110 -2.27 -6.42 4.85
CA GLY A 110 -3.65 -6.61 4.44
C GLY A 110 -4.35 -5.39 3.87
N ILE A 111 -5.49 -5.66 3.28
CA ILE A 111 -6.43 -4.68 2.73
C ILE A 111 -7.69 -4.72 3.60
N ASN A 112 -8.23 -3.56 3.96
CA ASN A 112 -9.46 -3.42 4.75
C ASN A 112 -9.46 -4.12 6.11
N ILE A 113 -8.30 -4.31 6.70
CA ILE A 113 -8.17 -5.02 7.97
C ILE A 113 -8.80 -4.21 9.11
N PRO A 114 -9.61 -4.84 9.97
CA PRO A 114 -10.18 -4.17 11.14
C PRO A 114 -9.10 -3.61 12.08
N ASN A 115 -9.30 -2.36 12.54
CA ASN A 115 -8.38 -1.72 13.49
C ASN A 115 -8.61 -2.16 14.95
N SER A 116 -9.68 -2.93 15.21
CA SER A 116 -10.05 -3.40 16.54
C SER A 116 -10.83 -4.71 16.44
N GLY A 117 -10.91 -5.43 17.56
CA GLY A 117 -11.55 -6.74 17.60
C GLY A 117 -10.54 -7.88 17.50
N SER A 118 -11.00 -9.06 17.10
CA SER A 118 -10.19 -10.28 17.03
C SER A 118 -9.34 -10.39 15.76
N GLU A 119 -9.77 -9.77 14.66
CA GLU A 119 -9.22 -9.97 13.31
C GLU A 119 -8.30 -8.82 12.88
N THR A 120 -7.49 -8.31 13.80
CA THR A 120 -6.51 -7.26 13.51
C THR A 120 -5.26 -7.84 12.85
N ILE A 121 -4.50 -6.98 12.12
CA ILE A 121 -3.22 -7.40 11.52
C ILE A 121 -2.20 -7.87 12.57
N ASP A 122 -2.28 -7.37 13.79
CA ASP A 122 -1.40 -7.81 14.88
C ASP A 122 -1.79 -9.18 15.40
N ALA A 123 -3.08 -9.51 15.47
CA ALA A 123 -3.56 -10.84 15.79
C ALA A 123 -3.14 -11.86 14.72
N TYR A 124 -3.29 -11.51 13.45
CA TYR A 124 -2.81 -12.33 12.33
C TYR A 124 -1.30 -12.60 12.42
N SER A 125 -0.50 -11.55 12.67
CA SER A 125 0.96 -11.67 12.84
C SER A 125 1.36 -12.57 14.01
N GLN A 126 0.65 -12.49 15.14
CA GLN A 126 0.89 -13.34 16.29
C GLN A 126 0.55 -14.81 16.00
N ALA A 127 -0.53 -15.07 15.29
CA ALA A 127 -0.90 -16.42 14.86
C ALA A 127 0.12 -16.97 13.85
N ALA A 128 0.56 -16.17 12.88
CA ALA A 128 1.58 -16.52 11.89
C ALA A 128 2.90 -16.96 12.52
N ALA A 129 3.30 -16.36 13.65
CA ALA A 129 4.54 -16.73 14.36
C ALA A 129 4.58 -18.20 14.84
N ASN A 130 3.41 -18.84 14.98
CA ASN A 130 3.28 -20.23 15.44
C ASN A 130 3.20 -21.23 14.26
N VAL A 131 3.10 -20.75 13.02
CA VAL A 131 3.05 -21.61 11.83
C VAL A 131 4.43 -22.21 11.56
N GLN A 132 4.49 -23.49 11.25
CA GLN A 132 5.77 -24.17 11.04
C GLN A 132 6.40 -23.79 9.70
N GLN A 133 5.58 -23.75 8.64
CA GLN A 133 6.01 -23.45 7.27
C GLN A 133 4.92 -22.65 6.56
N ALA A 134 5.33 -21.60 5.85
CA ALA A 134 4.45 -20.88 4.96
C ALA A 134 4.24 -21.70 3.67
N GLU A 135 3.03 -21.63 3.15
CA GLU A 135 2.70 -22.22 1.85
C GLU A 135 3.06 -21.24 0.73
N THR A 136 3.57 -21.80 -0.37
CA THR A 136 3.92 -21.03 -1.57
C THR A 136 3.21 -21.67 -2.77
N PRO A 137 2.33 -20.93 -3.47
CA PRO A 137 1.70 -21.43 -4.70
C PRO A 137 2.74 -21.74 -5.80
N ASN A 138 2.40 -22.65 -6.69
CA ASN A 138 3.31 -23.10 -7.74
C ASN A 138 3.42 -22.11 -8.91
N GLN A 139 2.48 -21.18 -9.06
CA GLN A 139 2.42 -20.23 -10.19
C GLN A 139 1.71 -18.95 -9.81
N LEU A 140 2.04 -17.87 -10.51
CA LEU A 140 1.33 -16.59 -10.43
C LEU A 140 -0.16 -16.78 -10.70
N ARG A 141 -1.00 -16.15 -9.87
CA ARG A 141 -2.46 -16.18 -10.00
C ARG A 141 -3.12 -14.97 -9.33
N GLY A 142 -4.39 -14.72 -9.62
CA GLY A 142 -5.18 -13.64 -9.00
C GLY A 142 -4.74 -12.21 -9.34
N GLY A 143 -3.73 -12.05 -10.22
CA GLY A 143 -3.19 -10.75 -10.61
C GLY A 143 -2.32 -10.84 -11.85
N GLN A 144 -1.61 -9.77 -12.17
CA GLN A 144 -0.77 -9.65 -13.36
C GLN A 144 0.56 -8.96 -13.03
N LEU A 145 1.64 -9.39 -13.70
CA LEU A 145 2.91 -8.68 -13.69
C LEU A 145 2.95 -7.65 -14.83
N LEU A 146 2.98 -6.38 -14.49
CA LEU A 146 2.97 -5.26 -15.43
C LEU A 146 4.24 -4.42 -15.32
N ASP A 147 4.74 -3.97 -16.46
CA ASP A 147 5.81 -2.97 -16.53
C ASP A 147 5.28 -1.53 -16.35
N ASP A 148 6.18 -0.55 -16.23
CA ASP A 148 5.81 0.84 -15.99
C ASP A 148 4.97 1.44 -17.13
N ALA A 149 5.17 1.01 -18.38
CA ALA A 149 4.39 1.50 -19.52
C ALA A 149 2.94 0.97 -19.49
N GLN A 150 2.78 -0.32 -19.10
CA GLN A 150 1.48 -0.93 -18.91
C GLN A 150 0.73 -0.30 -17.73
N LEU A 151 1.43 -0.04 -16.62
CA LEU A 151 0.87 0.65 -15.45
C LEU A 151 0.42 2.08 -15.80
N ALA A 152 1.23 2.83 -16.53
CA ALA A 152 0.85 4.18 -16.99
C ALA A 152 -0.41 4.16 -17.89
N SER A 153 -0.57 3.12 -18.69
CA SER A 153 -1.77 2.95 -19.53
C SER A 153 -3.03 2.68 -18.69
N LEU A 154 -2.93 1.87 -17.64
CA LEU A 154 -4.05 1.60 -16.72
C LEU A 154 -4.49 2.87 -15.98
N THR A 155 -3.53 3.61 -15.40
CA THR A 155 -3.82 4.84 -14.64
C THR A 155 -4.36 5.96 -15.53
N SER A 156 -3.91 6.06 -16.78
CA SER A 156 -4.42 7.02 -17.76
C SER A 156 -5.86 6.74 -18.18
N SER A 157 -6.21 5.45 -18.31
CA SER A 157 -7.58 5.03 -18.67
C SER A 157 -8.58 5.34 -17.56
N SER A 158 -8.20 5.16 -16.31
CA SER A 158 -9.04 5.50 -15.14
C SER A 158 -9.27 7.01 -15.05
N SER A 159 -8.24 7.82 -15.31
CA SER A 159 -8.33 9.29 -15.29
C SER A 159 -9.16 9.83 -16.45
N ALA A 160 -9.09 9.23 -17.65
CA ALA A 160 -9.85 9.64 -18.83
C ALA A 160 -11.37 9.40 -18.64
N SER A 161 -11.75 8.29 -18.00
CA SER A 161 -13.15 7.98 -17.69
C SER A 161 -13.74 9.01 -16.72
N ALA A 162 -12.98 9.43 -15.72
CA ALA A 162 -13.40 10.47 -14.77
C ALA A 162 -13.57 11.84 -15.42
N SER A 163 -12.67 12.22 -16.35
CA SER A 163 -12.70 13.51 -17.06
C SER A 163 -13.82 13.59 -18.09
N ALA A 164 -14.13 12.50 -18.80
CA ALA A 164 -15.24 12.46 -19.77
C ALA A 164 -16.60 12.61 -19.10
N SER A 165 -16.78 12.06 -17.90
CA SER A 165 -18.01 12.19 -17.13
C SER A 165 -18.20 13.60 -16.56
N ALA A 166 -17.14 14.29 -16.16
CA ALA A 166 -17.20 15.67 -15.66
C ALA A 166 -17.53 16.68 -16.78
N SER A 167 -17.06 16.44 -18.01
CA SER A 167 -17.32 17.33 -19.15
C SER A 167 -18.75 17.26 -19.67
N ALA A 168 -19.43 16.13 -19.53
CA ALA A 168 -20.81 15.96 -19.95
C ALA A 168 -21.82 16.67 -19.01
N SER A 169 -21.42 16.94 -17.75
CA SER A 169 -22.28 17.60 -16.77
C SER A 169 -22.29 19.13 -16.86
N SER A 170 -21.33 19.76 -17.59
CA SER A 170 -21.17 21.22 -17.67
C SER A 170 -21.82 21.87 -18.89
N ALA A 171 -22.48 21.10 -19.78
CA ALA A 171 -23.02 21.61 -21.04
C ALA A 171 -24.53 22.02 -21.01
N SER A 172 -25.21 22.00 -19.86
CA SER A 172 -26.65 22.29 -19.80
C SER A 172 -27.07 23.40 -18.83
N SER A 173 -26.28 24.45 -18.67
CA SER A 173 -26.78 25.67 -18.01
C SER A 173 -26.14 26.92 -18.59
N GLY A 174 -26.70 27.38 -19.71
CA GLY A 174 -26.35 28.65 -20.33
C GLY A 174 -27.53 29.21 -21.10
N ALA A 175 -28.45 29.91 -20.45
CA ALA A 175 -29.20 30.99 -21.06
C ALA A 175 -29.96 31.81 -20.01
N SER A 176 -29.78 33.14 -20.13
CA SER A 176 -30.59 34.27 -19.64
C SER A 176 -30.15 34.87 -18.31
N ALA A 177 -29.81 36.09 -18.29
CA ALA A 177 -30.11 37.38 -18.76
C ALA A 177 -29.50 38.45 -17.87
N SER A 178 -29.07 39.51 -18.52
CA SER A 178 -28.66 40.81 -18.02
C SER A 178 -29.33 41.37 -16.77
N ALA A 179 -28.55 41.99 -15.91
CA ALA A 179 -28.89 43.33 -15.41
C ALA A 179 -27.66 43.99 -14.75
N THR A 180 -27.42 45.17 -15.22
CA THR A 180 -26.54 46.27 -14.84
C THR A 180 -26.70 46.68 -13.35
N SER A 181 -25.59 46.98 -12.65
CA SER A 181 -25.40 48.27 -11.98
C SER A 181 -24.09 48.35 -11.19
N THR A 182 -23.37 49.37 -11.54
CA THR A 182 -22.35 50.20 -10.90
C THR A 182 -22.38 50.29 -9.39
N SER A 183 -21.22 50.27 -8.72
CA SER A 183 -20.55 51.40 -8.04
C SER A 183 -19.45 50.91 -7.09
N SER A 184 -18.23 51.36 -7.33
CA SER A 184 -17.35 52.19 -6.52
C SER A 184 -17.24 51.86 -5.02
N GLY A 185 -16.01 51.62 -4.60
CA GLY A 185 -15.64 51.70 -3.20
C GLY A 185 -14.16 51.34 -2.95
N SER A 186 -13.32 52.34 -2.96
CA SER A 186 -11.91 52.36 -2.57
C SER A 186 -11.69 52.06 -1.07
N GLY A 187 -10.48 51.62 -0.74
CA GLY A 187 -9.92 51.60 0.61
C GLY A 187 -8.91 50.48 0.76
N SER A 188 -7.71 50.69 0.47
CA SER A 188 -6.53 51.23 1.19
C SER A 188 -6.11 50.39 2.41
N ALA A 189 -4.95 49.77 2.20
CA ALA A 189 -3.72 49.82 3.00
C ALA A 189 -3.72 49.29 4.47
N SER A 190 -2.79 48.44 4.74
CA SER A 190 -1.57 48.60 5.59
C SER A 190 -1.19 47.24 6.16
N GLN A 191 -0.04 46.75 5.80
CA GLN A 191 1.23 46.64 6.51
C GLN A 191 1.14 46.22 7.99
N SER A 192 1.76 45.10 8.31
CA SER A 192 2.95 45.14 9.16
C SER A 192 3.57 43.77 9.32
N ALA A 193 4.85 43.74 9.08
CA ALA A 193 5.81 42.70 9.40
C ALA A 193 6.01 42.59 10.91
N SER A 194 6.38 41.42 11.36
CA SER A 194 7.37 41.29 12.43
C SER A 194 8.02 39.92 12.41
N ALA A 195 9.27 39.93 12.11
CA ALA A 195 10.23 38.87 12.35
C ALA A 195 10.52 38.76 13.84
N SER A 196 10.75 37.59 14.33
CA SER A 196 11.60 37.36 15.50
C SER A 196 12.37 36.07 15.35
N ALA A 197 13.63 36.21 15.10
CA ALA A 197 14.68 35.22 15.27
C ALA A 197 14.96 35.05 16.77
N ALA A 198 15.13 33.82 17.20
CA ALA A 198 15.82 33.52 18.46
C ALA A 198 16.83 32.41 18.23
N THR A 199 18.06 32.81 18.29
CA THR A 199 19.28 32.04 18.38
C THR A 199 19.45 31.54 19.82
N ALA A 200 19.83 30.30 20.03
CA ALA A 200 20.59 29.84 21.20
C ALA A 200 21.25 28.50 20.83
N THR A 201 22.48 28.52 20.54
CA THR A 201 23.70 28.27 21.29
C THR A 201 23.72 26.95 22.10
N GLY A 202 24.53 26.00 21.63
CA GLY A 202 25.66 25.42 22.30
C GLY A 202 25.40 24.33 23.33
N GLY A 203 25.99 23.17 23.09
CA GLY A 203 26.12 22.09 24.05
C GLY A 203 26.77 20.86 23.46
N ALA A 204 28.05 20.93 23.20
CA ALA A 204 28.89 19.77 22.95
C ALA A 204 29.31 19.17 24.30
N ALA A 205 29.20 17.87 24.45
CA ALA A 205 29.95 17.09 25.44
C ALA A 205 30.04 15.61 25.06
N PRO A 206 31.01 14.84 25.58
CA PRO A 206 31.95 14.14 24.73
C PRO A 206 31.75 12.63 24.70
N VAL A 207 32.39 12.02 23.71
CA VAL A 207 32.62 10.60 23.50
C VAL A 207 33.21 9.89 24.73
N SER A 208 32.63 8.74 25.09
CA SER A 208 33.26 7.75 25.92
C SER A 208 33.46 6.48 25.07
N SER A 209 34.68 6.30 24.65
CA SER A 209 35.23 5.08 24.09
C SER A 209 35.38 4.04 25.20
N GLY A 210 34.63 2.94 25.10
CA GLY A 210 34.82 1.75 25.91
C GLY A 210 35.19 0.58 24.99
N GLN A 211 36.49 0.40 24.81
CA GLN A 211 37.06 -0.84 24.29
C GLN A 211 36.97 -1.91 25.38
N VAL A 212 36.39 -3.05 25.04
CA VAL A 212 36.68 -4.30 25.76
C VAL A 212 36.99 -5.38 24.74
N SER A 213 38.25 -5.66 24.64
CA SER A 213 38.80 -6.84 24.01
C SER A 213 38.39 -8.08 24.82
N GLY A 214 37.87 -9.08 24.14
CA GLY A 214 37.59 -10.40 24.68
C GLY A 214 37.79 -11.43 23.60
N VAL A 215 39.04 -11.88 23.46
CA VAL A 215 39.44 -13.04 22.67
C VAL A 215 39.06 -14.28 23.46
N ALA A 216 38.26 -15.17 22.92
CA ALA A 216 38.19 -16.55 23.33
C ALA A 216 38.04 -17.44 22.10
N ALA A 217 39.14 -17.97 21.70
CA ALA A 217 39.23 -19.15 20.86
C ALA A 217 38.82 -20.39 21.65
N ILE A 218 38.44 -21.45 20.95
CA ILE A 218 38.48 -22.88 21.34
C ILE A 218 37.25 -23.55 20.71
N VAL A 219 37.22 -24.65 20.05
CA VAL A 219 38.05 -25.81 19.76
C VAL A 219 37.28 -26.66 18.75
N LEU A 220 37.96 -27.18 17.80
CA LEU A 220 37.59 -28.23 16.87
C LEU A 220 37.06 -29.49 17.61
N GLY A 221 35.91 -29.98 17.20
CA GLY A 221 35.41 -31.30 17.54
C GLY A 221 34.93 -32.01 16.27
N VAL A 222 35.86 -32.70 15.61
CA VAL A 222 35.53 -33.67 14.57
C VAL A 222 35.09 -34.97 15.27
N ALA A 223 33.88 -35.40 15.01
CA ALA A 223 33.43 -36.75 15.28
C ALA A 223 32.77 -37.31 14.03
N ALA A 224 33.56 -38.05 13.28
CA ALA A 224 33.09 -38.99 12.27
C ALA A 224 32.45 -40.19 12.98
N TRP A 225 31.21 -40.55 12.59
CA TRP A 225 30.69 -41.91 12.76
C TRP A 225 30.17 -42.41 11.43
N PHE A 226 30.91 -43.36 10.93
CA PHE A 226 30.43 -44.36 9.97
C PHE A 226 29.58 -45.39 10.71
N ILE A 227 28.43 -45.68 10.22
CA ILE A 227 27.86 -47.00 9.88
C ILE A 227 26.59 -46.76 9.09
#